data_e5daf9fb69b3db99e95c9882aca66bce
#
_entry.id   e5daf9fb69b3db99e95c9882aca66bce
#
_cell.length_a   1.000
_cell.length_b   1.000
_cell.length_c   1.000
_cell.angle_alpha   90.00
_cell.angle_beta   90.00
_cell.angle_gamma   90.00
#
_symmetry.space_group_name_H-M   'P 1'
#
loop_
_entity.id
_entity.type
_entity.pdbx_description
1 polymer ?
#
loop_
_entity_poly.entity_id
_entity_poly.type
_entity_poly.pdbx_seq_one_letter_code
_entity_poly.pdbx_strand_id
1 'polypeptide(L)'
;MNSSIIRYILGSVLKLEGALMALPCIVSVIYKEEEGLSYLAVALGCLAFGFLLTFKKPKDTVFYLKEGCVSTALSWIMLSIFGCIPFVLTKEIPSFTNALFETISGFTTTGATILDDVESLSHTSMFWRSFTHWIGGMGVLVFLLAVVPLSGGSNVNLMRAESPGPSFGKLVPKLKTTARLLYLIYFGLTIIQIILLICGRMPVFDAITTSFGTAGTGGFGIKNNSISGYSLYIKWVVTIFMILFGVNFNAYYLILYKKFKSAFAMEEVKAYLIIIIVSVVCIFFNILKMSTSAVNAITDSAFQVASIITTTGFFTTDFNLWPEASKTILVILMFIGACAGSTGGGIKVSRFIILIKSLGKETDSYIHPKIIKKIKMDGKPVEHEVVRSINVYFLTFIIIFTVSVLLVSLENKDFTTNFTAVAATINNVGPGLSKVGPICNFGGFSALSKYVMMFDMLAGRLELFPLLILFHPAIIKEIFSVKRKSRV
;
A
#
# COMPACT_ATOMS: atom_id res chain seq x y z
N MET A 1 -17.93 16.37 -16.55
CA MET A 1 -17.17 16.11 -15.30
C MET A 1 -17.33 17.30 -14.34
N ASN A 2 -17.60 17.02 -13.06
CA ASN A 2 -17.74 18.07 -12.04
C ASN A 2 -16.35 18.53 -11.52
N SER A 3 -15.71 19.43 -12.26
CA SER A 3 -14.37 19.95 -11.92
C SER A 3 -14.33 20.73 -10.60
N SER A 4 -15.47 21.30 -10.16
CA SER A 4 -15.52 22.07 -8.92
C SER A 4 -15.41 21.19 -7.68
N ILE A 5 -15.99 19.98 -7.71
CA ILE A 5 -15.88 19.02 -6.61
C ILE A 5 -14.49 18.38 -6.58
N ILE A 6 -13.91 18.06 -7.76
CA ILE A 6 -12.54 17.54 -7.84
C ILE A 6 -11.57 18.54 -7.22
N ARG A 7 -11.61 19.81 -7.64
CA ARG A 7 -10.80 20.88 -7.05
C ARG A 7 -10.96 20.98 -5.53
N TYR A 8 -12.20 20.90 -5.03
CA TYR A 8 -12.48 20.98 -3.59
C TYR A 8 -11.91 19.78 -2.83
N ILE A 9 -11.99 18.57 -3.38
CA ILE A 9 -11.40 17.36 -2.80
C ILE A 9 -9.87 17.52 -2.75
N LEU A 10 -9.24 17.88 -3.87
CA LEU A 10 -7.79 18.07 -3.96
C LEU A 10 -7.29 19.11 -2.94
N GLY A 11 -7.97 20.25 -2.85
CA GLY A 11 -7.62 21.27 -1.87
C GLY A 11 -7.81 20.80 -0.41
N SER A 12 -8.81 19.95 -0.14
CA SER A 12 -9.03 19.37 1.18
C SER A 12 -7.93 18.36 1.55
N VAL A 13 -7.46 17.59 0.57
CA VAL A 13 -6.34 16.66 0.73
C VAL A 13 -5.05 17.42 1.04
N LEU A 14 -4.75 18.51 0.31
CA LEU A 14 -3.57 19.35 0.59
C LEU A 14 -3.61 20.00 1.97
N LYS A 15 -4.78 20.47 2.40
CA LYS A 15 -4.91 21.01 3.77
C LYS A 15 -4.63 19.94 4.83
N LEU A 16 -5.07 18.72 4.58
CA LEU A 16 -4.80 17.59 5.45
C LEU A 16 -3.30 17.30 5.49
N GLU A 17 -2.65 17.21 4.33
CA GLU A 17 -1.21 16.97 4.24
C GLU A 17 -0.40 18.05 4.97
N GLY A 18 -0.71 19.34 4.73
CA GLY A 18 -0.06 20.44 5.44
C GLY A 18 -0.25 20.38 6.97
N ALA A 19 -1.44 19.97 7.44
CA ALA A 19 -1.67 19.76 8.86
C ALA A 19 -0.87 18.58 9.44
N LEU A 20 -0.76 17.48 8.68
CA LEU A 20 0.01 16.29 9.08
C LEU A 20 1.52 16.54 9.07
N MET A 21 2.02 17.42 8.20
CA MET A 21 3.42 17.88 8.22
C MET A 21 3.81 18.67 9.46
N ALA A 22 2.87 19.09 10.30
CA ALA A 22 3.19 19.66 11.60
C ALA A 22 3.86 18.64 12.54
N LEU A 23 3.61 17.34 12.38
CA LEU A 23 4.21 16.30 13.21
C LEU A 23 5.73 16.18 13.04
N PRO A 24 6.30 16.07 11.81
CA PRO A 24 7.75 16.15 11.64
C PRO A 24 8.36 17.47 12.15
N CYS A 25 7.64 18.61 12.07
CA CYS A 25 8.12 19.86 12.69
C CYS A 25 8.26 19.73 14.23
N ILE A 26 7.35 19.00 14.89
CA ILE A 26 7.47 18.73 16.32
C ILE A 26 8.70 17.85 16.61
N VAL A 27 8.95 16.83 15.77
CA VAL A 27 10.14 15.98 15.88
C VAL A 27 11.41 16.81 15.75
N SER A 28 11.48 17.72 14.77
CA SER A 28 12.60 18.64 14.58
C SER A 28 12.90 19.47 15.84
N VAL A 29 11.87 19.98 16.50
CA VAL A 29 12.04 20.75 17.77
C VAL A 29 12.61 19.85 18.89
N ILE A 30 12.16 18.59 18.99
CA ILE A 30 12.63 17.63 19.99
C ILE A 30 14.11 17.30 19.79
N TYR A 31 14.51 17.04 18.54
CA TYR A 31 15.90 16.68 18.19
C TYR A 31 16.78 17.87 17.87
N LYS A 32 16.22 19.10 17.89
CA LYS A 32 16.94 20.37 17.59
C LYS A 32 17.57 20.39 16.20
N GLU A 33 16.84 19.93 15.21
CA GLU A 33 17.23 19.86 13.82
C GLU A 33 16.71 21.09 13.05
N GLU A 34 17.48 21.61 12.08
CA GLU A 34 17.08 22.78 11.28
C GLU A 34 16.14 22.42 10.12
N GLU A 35 16.11 21.16 9.72
CA GLU A 35 15.29 20.62 8.62
C GLU A 35 13.79 20.90 8.81
N GLY A 36 13.33 21.02 10.06
CA GLY A 36 11.96 21.36 10.41
C GLY A 36 11.44 22.66 9.79
N LEU A 37 12.32 23.62 9.51
CA LEU A 37 11.93 24.88 8.84
C LEU A 37 11.47 24.60 7.40
N SER A 38 12.13 23.69 6.69
CA SER A 38 11.74 23.26 5.34
C SER A 38 10.38 22.57 5.35
N TYR A 39 10.14 21.68 6.33
CA TYR A 39 8.84 21.03 6.52
C TYR A 39 7.74 22.04 6.86
N LEU A 40 8.02 23.02 7.71
CA LEU A 40 7.07 24.08 8.06
C LEU A 40 6.73 24.95 6.84
N ALA A 41 7.72 25.33 6.04
CA ALA A 41 7.50 26.10 4.82
C ALA A 41 6.59 25.38 3.84
N VAL A 42 6.82 24.07 3.61
CA VAL A 42 5.99 23.26 2.74
C VAL A 42 4.59 23.04 3.33
N ALA A 43 4.47 22.81 4.64
CA ALA A 43 3.20 22.70 5.34
C ALA A 43 2.33 23.95 5.15
N LEU A 44 2.90 25.14 5.34
CA LEU A 44 2.22 26.41 5.12
C LEU A 44 1.85 26.61 3.64
N GLY A 45 2.72 26.22 2.71
CA GLY A 45 2.44 26.19 1.27
C GLY A 45 1.25 25.30 0.90
N CYS A 46 1.21 24.08 1.44
CA CYS A 46 0.10 23.13 1.27
C CYS A 46 -1.21 23.68 1.82
N LEU A 47 -1.17 24.29 3.02
CA LEU A 47 -2.34 24.94 3.62
C LEU A 47 -2.83 26.10 2.75
N ALA A 48 -1.94 27.01 2.35
CA ALA A 48 -2.28 28.18 1.53
C ALA A 48 -2.90 27.76 0.18
N PHE A 49 -2.25 26.82 -0.52
CA PHE A 49 -2.74 26.32 -1.79
C PHE A 49 -4.04 25.51 -1.63
N GLY A 50 -4.15 24.72 -0.57
CA GLY A 50 -5.36 24.01 -0.19
C GLY A 50 -6.54 24.95 0.12
N PHE A 51 -6.31 26.08 0.81
CA PHE A 51 -7.33 27.11 1.04
C PHE A 51 -7.74 27.78 -0.26
N LEU A 52 -6.80 28.11 -1.14
CA LEU A 52 -7.08 28.68 -2.46
C LEU A 52 -8.00 27.78 -3.28
N LEU A 53 -7.69 26.48 -3.34
CA LEU A 53 -8.50 25.50 -4.07
C LEU A 53 -9.89 25.29 -3.46
N THR A 54 -10.04 25.41 -2.15
CA THR A 54 -11.33 25.21 -1.43
C THR A 54 -12.11 26.49 -1.22
N PHE A 55 -11.58 27.66 -1.59
CA PHE A 55 -12.22 28.96 -1.35
C PHE A 55 -13.64 29.04 -1.90
N LYS A 56 -13.87 28.56 -3.13
CA LYS A 56 -15.21 28.45 -3.72
C LYS A 56 -15.76 27.04 -3.46
N LYS A 57 -16.74 26.92 -2.58
CA LYS A 57 -17.45 25.65 -2.36
C LYS A 57 -18.17 25.20 -3.64
N PRO A 58 -18.19 23.89 -3.94
CA PRO A 58 -18.95 23.38 -5.08
C PRO A 58 -20.45 23.63 -4.86
N LYS A 59 -21.15 24.11 -5.89
CA LYS A 59 -22.62 24.29 -5.88
C LYS A 59 -23.33 22.92 -5.89
N ASP A 60 -22.79 21.99 -6.68
CA ASP A 60 -23.26 20.62 -6.78
C ASP A 60 -22.25 19.68 -6.14
N THR A 61 -22.69 18.93 -5.14
CA THR A 61 -21.86 17.95 -4.38
C THR A 61 -22.05 16.53 -4.87
N VAL A 62 -22.95 16.30 -5.84
CA VAL A 62 -23.15 14.98 -6.44
C VAL A 62 -22.03 14.70 -7.45
N PHE A 63 -21.37 13.56 -7.33
CA PHE A 63 -20.40 13.06 -8.29
C PHE A 63 -20.51 11.52 -8.42
N TYR A 64 -20.12 11.03 -9.58
CA TYR A 64 -20.18 9.63 -9.94
C TYR A 64 -18.83 8.94 -9.76
N LEU A 65 -18.76 7.64 -10.04
CA LEU A 65 -17.55 6.85 -9.92
C LEU A 65 -16.37 7.43 -10.74
N LYS A 66 -16.67 8.01 -11.91
CA LYS A 66 -15.68 8.67 -12.78
C LYS A 66 -14.94 9.80 -12.06
N GLU A 67 -15.68 10.73 -11.47
CA GLU A 67 -15.08 11.82 -10.68
C GLU A 67 -14.36 11.30 -9.44
N GLY A 68 -14.88 10.24 -8.82
CA GLY A 68 -14.23 9.55 -7.72
C GLY A 68 -12.84 9.03 -8.10
N CYS A 69 -12.74 8.26 -9.18
CA CYS A 69 -11.47 7.72 -9.67
C CYS A 69 -10.46 8.82 -10.03
N VAL A 70 -10.91 9.84 -10.77
CA VAL A 70 -10.06 10.98 -11.14
C VAL A 70 -9.56 11.75 -9.91
N SER A 71 -10.45 12.00 -8.95
CA SER A 71 -10.06 12.69 -7.69
C SER A 71 -9.06 11.86 -6.89
N THR A 72 -9.26 10.55 -6.81
CA THR A 72 -8.38 9.63 -6.11
C THR A 72 -6.98 9.66 -6.74
N ALA A 73 -6.87 9.38 -8.02
CA ALA A 73 -5.58 9.32 -8.69
C ALA A 73 -4.82 10.67 -8.62
N LEU A 74 -5.51 11.80 -8.88
CA LEU A 74 -4.91 13.12 -8.77
C LEU A 74 -4.49 13.47 -7.33
N SER A 75 -5.26 13.03 -6.31
CA SER A 75 -4.89 13.24 -4.91
C SER A 75 -3.59 12.53 -4.55
N TRP A 76 -3.41 11.28 -4.96
CA TRP A 76 -2.18 10.53 -4.71
C TRP A 76 -0.97 11.12 -5.41
N ILE A 77 -1.11 11.55 -6.68
CA ILE A 77 -0.05 12.24 -7.41
C ILE A 77 0.31 13.56 -6.71
N MET A 78 -0.69 14.33 -6.30
CA MET A 78 -0.48 15.64 -5.67
C MET A 78 0.18 15.52 -4.31
N LEU A 79 -0.29 14.59 -3.45
CA LEU A 79 0.35 14.26 -2.17
C LEU A 79 1.83 13.90 -2.36
N SER A 80 2.13 13.08 -3.38
CA SER A 80 3.52 12.68 -3.62
C SER A 80 4.39 13.84 -4.08
N ILE A 81 3.86 14.75 -4.90
CA ILE A 81 4.59 15.94 -5.37
C ILE A 81 4.85 16.91 -4.21
N PHE A 82 3.86 17.22 -3.39
CA PHE A 82 4.06 18.14 -2.26
C PHE A 82 4.86 17.49 -1.14
N GLY A 83 4.62 16.20 -0.87
CA GLY A 83 5.33 15.44 0.14
C GLY A 83 6.82 15.22 -0.14
N CYS A 84 7.27 15.30 -1.41
CA CYS A 84 8.68 15.17 -1.75
C CYS A 84 9.47 16.48 -1.62
N ILE A 85 8.80 17.64 -1.63
CA ILE A 85 9.46 18.95 -1.61
C ILE A 85 10.38 19.14 -0.38
N PRO A 86 9.98 18.73 0.85
CA PRO A 86 10.87 18.86 2.00
C PRO A 86 12.24 18.18 1.79
N PHE A 87 12.28 16.97 1.24
CA PHE A 87 13.53 16.25 0.99
C PHE A 87 14.47 16.98 0.01
N VAL A 88 13.89 17.69 -0.97
CA VAL A 88 14.66 18.51 -1.93
C VAL A 88 15.17 19.78 -1.27
N LEU A 89 14.35 20.44 -0.44
CA LEU A 89 14.71 21.69 0.25
C LEU A 89 15.80 21.47 1.31
N THR A 90 15.72 20.37 2.06
CA THR A 90 16.75 19.99 3.04
C THR A 90 18.03 19.50 2.39
N LYS A 91 18.02 19.24 1.07
CA LYS A 91 19.12 18.64 0.29
C LYS A 91 19.53 17.22 0.73
N GLU A 92 18.73 16.56 1.55
CA GLU A 92 18.95 15.14 1.92
C GLU A 92 18.71 14.23 0.71
N ILE A 93 17.74 14.58 -0.16
CA ILE A 93 17.55 13.96 -1.48
C ILE A 93 17.49 15.07 -2.54
N PRO A 94 18.63 15.54 -3.04
CA PRO A 94 18.68 16.73 -3.91
C PRO A 94 17.98 16.56 -5.26
N SER A 95 17.93 15.32 -5.78
CA SER A 95 17.27 15.03 -7.05
C SER A 95 15.77 14.94 -6.87
N PHE A 96 15.01 15.80 -7.57
CA PHE A 96 13.53 15.77 -7.56
C PHE A 96 12.98 14.39 -7.95
N THR A 97 13.55 13.74 -8.98
CA THR A 97 13.12 12.39 -9.40
C THR A 97 13.29 11.38 -8.28
N ASN A 98 14.42 11.42 -7.57
CA ASN A 98 14.70 10.53 -6.45
C ASN A 98 13.78 10.83 -5.25
N ALA A 99 13.61 12.09 -4.89
CA ALA A 99 12.71 12.50 -3.81
C ALA A 99 11.25 12.12 -4.11
N LEU A 100 10.81 12.28 -5.36
CA LEU A 100 9.47 11.86 -5.79
C LEU A 100 9.31 10.35 -5.74
N PHE A 101 10.32 9.57 -6.17
CA PHE A 101 10.31 8.11 -6.07
C PHE A 101 10.18 7.64 -4.62
N GLU A 102 11.00 8.19 -3.72
CA GLU A 102 10.96 7.86 -2.29
C GLU A 102 9.59 8.20 -1.67
N THR A 103 9.02 9.34 -2.03
CA THR A 103 7.73 9.80 -1.49
C THR A 103 6.55 9.01 -2.06
N ILE A 104 6.55 8.68 -3.37
CA ILE A 104 5.55 7.77 -3.96
C ILE A 104 5.64 6.42 -3.29
N SER A 105 6.85 5.87 -3.13
CA SER A 105 7.08 4.63 -2.41
C SER A 105 6.56 4.71 -0.97
N GLY A 106 6.73 5.85 -0.32
CA GLY A 106 6.20 6.13 1.01
C GLY A 106 4.67 6.07 1.06
N PHE A 107 4.00 6.93 0.31
CA PHE A 107 2.53 6.99 0.32
C PHE A 107 1.88 5.73 -0.22
N THR A 108 2.41 5.11 -1.29
CA THR A 108 1.88 3.85 -1.83
C THR A 108 2.22 2.63 -0.96
N THR A 109 2.93 2.86 0.16
CA THR A 109 3.35 1.80 1.08
C THR A 109 4.14 0.69 0.40
N THR A 110 4.99 1.06 -0.57
CA THR A 110 5.82 0.12 -1.32
C THR A 110 7.09 -0.23 -0.55
N GLY A 111 7.78 0.75 0.03
CA GLY A 111 9.04 0.52 0.76
C GLY A 111 10.28 0.38 -0.12
N ALA A 112 10.17 0.55 -1.43
CA ALA A 112 11.32 0.65 -2.32
C ALA A 112 12.06 1.97 -2.07
N THR A 113 13.36 1.94 -1.83
CA THR A 113 14.19 3.12 -1.51
C THR A 113 15.24 3.37 -2.58
N ILE A 114 15.57 4.66 -2.77
CA ILE A 114 16.71 5.08 -3.60
C ILE A 114 17.94 5.44 -2.74
N LEU A 115 17.82 5.38 -1.43
CA LEU A 115 18.85 5.77 -0.50
C LEU A 115 19.88 4.66 -0.34
N ASP A 116 21.17 5.00 -0.42
CA ASP A 116 22.27 4.09 -0.12
C ASP A 116 22.46 3.97 1.40
N ASP A 117 22.27 5.07 2.13
CA ASP A 117 22.38 5.14 3.59
C ASP A 117 21.15 5.87 4.16
N VAL A 118 20.27 5.10 4.81
CA VAL A 118 19.06 5.62 5.44
C VAL A 118 19.40 6.35 6.75
N GLU A 119 20.46 5.92 7.43
CA GLU A 119 20.86 6.47 8.74
C GLU A 119 21.48 7.88 8.64
N SER A 120 21.80 8.33 7.41
CA SER A 120 22.27 9.69 7.16
C SER A 120 21.16 10.76 7.18
N LEU A 121 19.87 10.34 7.13
CA LEU A 121 18.74 11.26 7.20
C LEU A 121 18.56 11.81 8.62
N SER A 122 18.07 13.07 8.72
CA SER A 122 17.60 13.64 9.97
C SER A 122 16.43 12.83 10.56
N HIS A 123 16.23 12.90 11.87
CA HIS A 123 15.06 12.29 12.53
C HIS A 123 13.76 12.85 11.97
N THR A 124 13.74 14.11 11.62
CA THR A 124 12.60 14.81 10.99
C THR A 124 12.21 14.13 9.67
N SER A 125 13.17 13.90 8.80
CA SER A 125 12.95 13.28 7.49
C SER A 125 12.67 11.78 7.59
N MET A 126 13.34 11.06 8.51
CA MET A 126 13.03 9.66 8.81
C MET A 126 11.61 9.48 9.34
N PHE A 127 11.17 10.41 10.23
CA PHE A 127 9.80 10.39 10.74
C PHE A 127 8.81 10.60 9.61
N TRP A 128 8.98 11.64 8.76
CA TRP A 128 8.09 11.90 7.63
C TRP A 128 8.03 10.70 6.67
N ARG A 129 9.18 10.15 6.31
CA ARG A 129 9.31 8.97 5.47
C ARG A 129 8.49 7.78 5.99
N SER A 130 8.62 7.45 7.28
CA SER A 130 7.86 6.37 7.92
C SER A 130 6.38 6.73 8.09
N PHE A 131 6.07 7.99 8.37
CA PHE A 131 4.71 8.48 8.57
C PHE A 131 3.89 8.47 7.29
N THR A 132 4.53 8.68 6.10
CA THR A 132 3.83 8.52 4.81
C THR A 132 3.27 7.11 4.65
N HIS A 133 3.94 6.06 5.14
CA HIS A 133 3.40 4.70 5.16
C HIS A 133 2.13 4.59 6.01
N TRP A 134 2.16 5.20 7.20
CA TRP A 134 0.98 5.16 8.08
C TRP A 134 -0.22 5.88 7.47
N ILE A 135 -0.01 7.03 6.83
CA ILE A 135 -1.04 7.77 6.09
C ILE A 135 -1.55 6.93 4.90
N GLY A 136 -0.62 6.38 4.12
CA GLY A 136 -0.91 5.61 2.92
C GLY A 136 -1.63 4.29 3.20
N GLY A 137 -1.34 3.64 4.34
CA GLY A 137 -1.85 2.29 4.68
C GLY A 137 -3.37 2.21 4.72
N MET A 138 -4.04 3.15 5.35
CA MET A 138 -5.51 3.19 5.41
C MET A 138 -6.18 3.97 4.28
N GLY A 139 -5.37 4.59 3.40
CA GLY A 139 -5.87 5.40 2.31
C GLY A 139 -6.27 6.82 2.74
N VAL A 140 -5.76 7.78 2.00
CA VAL A 140 -5.90 9.21 2.33
C VAL A 140 -7.34 9.68 2.21
N LEU A 141 -8.07 9.18 1.22
CA LEU A 141 -9.46 9.60 1.00
C LEU A 141 -10.44 8.94 1.96
N VAL A 142 -10.16 7.72 2.42
CA VAL A 142 -10.95 7.10 3.52
C VAL A 142 -10.78 7.91 4.80
N PHE A 143 -9.56 8.41 5.07
CA PHE A 143 -9.32 9.35 6.18
C PHE A 143 -10.09 10.65 5.97
N LEU A 144 -10.04 11.23 4.78
CA LEU A 144 -10.79 12.44 4.45
C LEU A 144 -12.30 12.24 4.66
N LEU A 145 -12.87 11.10 4.28
CA LEU A 145 -14.27 10.76 4.52
C LEU A 145 -14.64 10.66 6.00
N ALA A 146 -13.70 10.22 6.85
CA ALA A 146 -13.93 10.15 8.30
C ALA A 146 -13.97 11.54 8.92
N VAL A 147 -13.20 12.50 8.40
CA VAL A 147 -13.00 13.85 8.96
C VAL A 147 -13.91 14.87 8.28
N VAL A 148 -14.00 14.89 6.95
CA VAL A 148 -14.76 15.91 6.20
C VAL A 148 -16.19 15.43 5.90
N PRO A 149 -17.22 16.19 6.29
CA PRO A 149 -18.60 15.87 5.97
C PRO A 149 -18.88 16.23 4.50
N LEU A 150 -18.64 15.29 3.58
CA LEU A 150 -19.18 15.38 2.22
C LEU A 150 -20.64 14.97 2.23
N SER A 151 -21.53 15.79 1.66
CA SER A 151 -22.97 15.55 1.67
C SER A 151 -23.38 14.58 0.54
N GLY A 152 -24.30 13.65 0.84
CA GLY A 152 -24.98 12.80 -0.17
C GLY A 152 -24.32 11.44 -0.45
N GLY A 153 -24.89 10.67 -1.40
CA GLY A 153 -24.46 9.33 -1.81
C GLY A 153 -23.08 9.25 -2.49
N SER A 154 -22.44 10.39 -2.72
CA SER A 154 -21.12 10.56 -3.35
C SER A 154 -19.99 9.88 -2.58
N ASN A 155 -20.12 9.73 -1.25
CA ASN A 155 -19.11 9.09 -0.40
C ASN A 155 -18.84 7.62 -0.78
N VAL A 156 -19.86 6.92 -1.31
CA VAL A 156 -19.74 5.53 -1.78
C VAL A 156 -18.80 5.44 -2.97
N ASN A 157 -18.88 6.40 -3.88
CA ASN A 157 -18.06 6.42 -5.10
C ASN A 157 -16.58 6.68 -4.79
N LEU A 158 -16.31 7.55 -3.80
CA LEU A 158 -14.94 7.83 -3.37
C LEU A 158 -14.30 6.59 -2.69
N MET A 159 -15.05 5.95 -1.79
CA MET A 159 -14.60 4.74 -1.11
C MET A 159 -14.39 3.57 -2.10
N ARG A 160 -15.28 3.43 -3.10
CA ARG A 160 -15.11 2.42 -4.16
C ARG A 160 -13.89 2.70 -5.04
N ALA A 161 -13.54 3.96 -5.26
CA ALA A 161 -12.38 4.35 -6.06
C ALA A 161 -11.05 4.10 -5.34
N GLU A 162 -11.03 4.18 -4.00
CA GLU A 162 -9.81 3.96 -3.21
C GLU A 162 -9.66 2.52 -2.72
N SER A 163 -10.76 1.79 -2.56
CA SER A 163 -10.77 0.38 -2.13
C SER A 163 -11.69 -0.44 -3.03
N PRO A 164 -11.31 -0.66 -4.29
CA PRO A 164 -12.13 -1.33 -5.30
C PRO A 164 -12.17 -2.86 -5.19
N GLY A 165 -11.72 -3.44 -4.10
CA GLY A 165 -11.78 -4.89 -3.88
C GLY A 165 -13.22 -5.45 -3.96
N PRO A 166 -13.41 -6.77 -4.21
CA PRO A 166 -14.72 -7.39 -4.24
C PRO A 166 -15.43 -7.18 -2.91
N SER A 167 -16.47 -6.33 -2.91
CA SER A 167 -17.23 -5.97 -1.70
C SER A 167 -18.19 -7.09 -1.33
N PHE A 168 -17.77 -8.01 -0.51
CA PHE A 168 -18.63 -9.04 0.07
C PHE A 168 -19.30 -8.52 1.36
N GLY A 169 -20.44 -7.89 1.21
CA GLY A 169 -21.34 -7.54 2.31
C GLY A 169 -21.26 -6.10 2.80
N LYS A 170 -22.38 -5.42 2.79
CA LYS A 170 -22.58 -4.11 3.43
C LYS A 170 -22.59 -4.30 4.95
N LEU A 171 -21.54 -3.91 5.65
CA LEU A 171 -21.41 -4.12 7.09
C LEU A 171 -22.21 -3.13 7.94
N VAL A 172 -22.41 -1.90 7.48
CA VAL A 172 -23.11 -0.87 8.24
C VAL A 172 -23.89 0.08 7.31
N PRO A 173 -25.09 0.54 7.71
CA PRO A 173 -25.90 1.45 6.89
C PRO A 173 -25.27 2.82 6.64
N LYS A 174 -24.29 3.24 7.47
CA LYS A 174 -23.63 4.55 7.38
C LYS A 174 -22.13 4.40 7.13
N LEU A 175 -21.69 4.68 5.92
CA LEU A 175 -20.27 4.64 5.47
C LEU A 175 -19.30 5.39 6.39
N LYS A 176 -19.69 6.55 6.89
CA LYS A 176 -18.89 7.36 7.82
C LYS A 176 -18.58 6.63 9.13
N THR A 177 -19.55 5.88 9.65
CA THR A 177 -19.37 5.07 10.87
C THR A 177 -18.42 3.91 10.63
N THR A 178 -18.52 3.26 9.47
CA THR A 178 -17.61 2.18 9.09
C THR A 178 -16.19 2.70 8.95
N ALA A 179 -15.95 3.79 8.23
CA ALA A 179 -14.64 4.40 8.08
C ALA A 179 -14.02 4.75 9.43
N ARG A 180 -14.77 5.41 10.32
CA ARG A 180 -14.28 5.73 11.67
C ARG A 180 -13.88 4.50 12.47
N LEU A 181 -14.66 3.44 12.42
CA LEU A 181 -14.37 2.22 13.16
C LEU A 181 -13.11 1.53 12.63
N LEU A 182 -12.96 1.45 11.30
CA LEU A 182 -11.75 0.90 10.69
C LEU A 182 -10.50 1.70 11.10
N TYR A 183 -10.60 3.06 11.13
CA TYR A 183 -9.51 3.90 11.62
C TYR A 183 -9.21 3.69 13.11
N LEU A 184 -10.23 3.52 13.95
CA LEU A 184 -10.03 3.24 15.37
C LEU A 184 -9.32 1.90 15.59
N ILE A 185 -9.66 0.87 14.81
CA ILE A 185 -8.98 -0.43 14.85
C ILE A 185 -7.52 -0.28 14.40
N TYR A 186 -7.28 0.40 13.28
CA TYR A 186 -5.95 0.66 12.75
C TYR A 186 -5.07 1.41 13.75
N PHE A 187 -5.58 2.50 14.29
CA PHE A 187 -4.89 3.31 15.31
C PHE A 187 -4.64 2.51 16.58
N GLY A 188 -5.65 1.77 17.08
CA GLY A 188 -5.53 0.94 18.26
C GLY A 188 -4.46 -0.13 18.12
N LEU A 189 -4.43 -0.86 16.99
CA LEU A 189 -3.38 -1.84 16.70
C LEU A 189 -1.99 -1.20 16.62
N THR A 190 -1.88 -0.01 16.01
CA THR A 190 -0.61 0.75 15.95
C THR A 190 -0.11 1.08 17.36
N ILE A 191 -0.97 1.61 18.24
CA ILE A 191 -0.59 1.94 19.61
C ILE A 191 -0.17 0.69 20.40
N ILE A 192 -0.91 -0.40 20.29
CA ILE A 192 -0.56 -1.66 20.96
C ILE A 192 0.83 -2.14 20.49
N GLN A 193 1.12 -2.06 19.21
CA GLN A 193 2.43 -2.43 18.67
C GLN A 193 3.53 -1.53 19.24
N ILE A 194 3.37 -0.21 19.25
CA ILE A 194 4.33 0.73 19.83
C ILE A 194 4.64 0.36 21.28
N ILE A 195 3.62 0.12 22.09
CA ILE A 195 3.79 -0.27 23.50
C ILE A 195 4.59 -1.56 23.63
N LEU A 196 4.27 -2.59 22.83
CA LEU A 196 4.97 -3.88 22.88
C LEU A 196 6.43 -3.75 22.42
N LEU A 197 6.73 -2.91 21.43
CA LEU A 197 8.10 -2.67 20.99
C LEU A 197 8.91 -1.93 22.07
N ILE A 198 8.33 -0.95 22.74
CA ILE A 198 8.96 -0.25 23.87
C ILE A 198 9.19 -1.22 25.04
N CYS A 199 8.23 -2.10 25.36
CA CYS A 199 8.42 -3.16 26.35
C CYS A 199 9.58 -4.12 25.97
N GLY A 200 9.84 -4.30 24.69
CA GLY A 200 11.01 -5.01 24.14
C GLY A 200 12.32 -4.23 24.20
N ARG A 201 12.35 -3.05 24.85
CA ARG A 201 13.48 -2.12 24.95
C ARG A 201 13.91 -1.50 23.61
N MET A 202 12.99 -1.40 22.64
CA MET A 202 13.25 -0.60 21.44
C MET A 202 13.20 0.91 21.81
N PRO A 203 14.12 1.75 21.29
CA PRO A 203 14.03 3.20 21.47
C PRO A 203 12.65 3.73 21.01
N VAL A 204 12.14 4.75 21.68
CA VAL A 204 10.77 5.26 21.42
C VAL A 204 10.61 5.71 19.96
N PHE A 205 11.59 6.41 19.42
CA PHE A 205 11.58 6.85 18.01
C PHE A 205 11.52 5.66 17.05
N ASP A 206 12.38 4.66 17.28
CA ASP A 206 12.43 3.42 16.47
C ASP A 206 11.10 2.66 16.57
N ALA A 207 10.50 2.58 17.76
CA ALA A 207 9.23 1.89 17.98
C ALA A 207 8.07 2.57 17.24
N ILE A 208 8.00 3.90 17.24
CA ILE A 208 6.97 4.67 16.54
C ILE A 208 7.13 4.49 15.01
N THR A 209 8.32 4.73 14.49
CA THR A 209 8.59 4.70 13.04
C THR A 209 8.46 3.28 12.48
N THR A 210 8.95 2.25 13.19
CA THR A 210 8.74 0.84 12.82
C THR A 210 7.27 0.46 12.85
N SER A 211 6.50 0.93 13.83
CA SER A 211 5.06 0.67 13.88
C SER A 211 4.31 1.35 12.75
N PHE A 212 4.73 2.52 12.30
CA PHE A 212 4.15 3.16 11.11
C PHE A 212 4.42 2.34 9.84
N GLY A 213 5.64 1.86 9.65
CA GLY A 213 6.00 0.99 8.54
C GLY A 213 5.25 -0.34 8.57
N THR A 214 5.07 -0.94 9.76
CA THR A 214 4.32 -2.20 9.92
C THR A 214 2.83 -1.99 9.68
N ALA A 215 2.23 -0.96 10.30
CA ALA A 215 0.80 -0.69 10.20
C ALA A 215 0.38 -0.34 8.77
N GLY A 216 1.17 0.50 8.10
CA GLY A 216 0.99 0.83 6.69
C GLY A 216 1.32 -0.33 5.76
N THR A 217 2.00 -1.38 6.24
CA THR A 217 2.57 -2.45 5.43
C THR A 217 3.52 -1.91 4.36
N GLY A 218 4.42 -0.98 4.74
CA GLY A 218 5.27 -0.27 3.79
C GLY A 218 6.77 -0.53 3.92
N GLY A 219 7.27 -0.90 5.12
CA GLY A 219 8.61 -1.47 5.32
C GLY A 219 9.80 -0.52 5.24
N PHE A 220 9.60 0.79 5.23
CA PHE A 220 10.73 1.69 5.38
C PHE A 220 11.42 1.50 6.72
N GLY A 221 12.64 0.97 6.68
CA GLY A 221 13.52 0.89 7.84
C GLY A 221 14.13 2.25 8.17
N ILE A 222 14.48 2.44 9.44
CA ILE A 222 15.28 3.56 9.95
C ILE A 222 16.74 3.19 10.10
N LYS A 223 17.07 1.90 9.90
CA LYS A 223 18.43 1.36 9.89
C LYS A 223 18.70 0.67 8.57
N ASN A 224 19.95 0.73 8.13
CA ASN A 224 20.39 0.09 6.89
C ASN A 224 20.19 -1.44 6.91
N ASN A 225 20.27 -2.05 8.10
CA ASN A 225 20.03 -3.46 8.31
C ASN A 225 18.58 -3.80 8.69
N SER A 226 17.63 -2.87 8.49
CA SER A 226 16.20 -3.02 8.80
C SER A 226 15.97 -3.55 10.23
N ILE A 227 15.34 -4.72 10.39
CA ILE A 227 15.01 -5.31 11.70
C ILE A 227 16.05 -6.36 12.16
N SER A 228 17.10 -6.62 11.38
CA SER A 228 18.06 -7.70 11.69
C SER A 228 18.79 -7.53 13.02
N GLY A 229 19.13 -6.28 13.39
CA GLY A 229 19.87 -5.96 14.61
C GLY A 229 19.07 -5.98 15.91
N TYR A 230 17.73 -6.13 15.85
CA TYR A 230 16.89 -6.15 17.03
C TYR A 230 16.74 -7.57 17.65
N SER A 231 16.27 -7.59 18.91
CA SER A 231 16.07 -8.84 19.65
C SER A 231 15.05 -9.77 19.00
N LEU A 232 15.11 -11.05 19.34
CA LEU A 232 14.16 -12.07 18.90
C LEU A 232 12.71 -11.68 19.25
N TYR A 233 12.50 -11.10 20.44
CA TYR A 233 11.19 -10.61 20.86
C TYR A 233 10.64 -9.55 19.89
N ILE A 234 11.44 -8.56 19.54
CA ILE A 234 11.06 -7.48 18.61
C ILE A 234 10.72 -8.06 17.23
N LYS A 235 11.55 -8.97 16.71
CA LYS A 235 11.30 -9.65 15.44
C LYS A 235 9.95 -10.36 15.43
N TRP A 236 9.60 -11.07 16.50
CA TRP A 236 8.30 -11.74 16.61
C TRP A 236 7.12 -10.78 16.77
N VAL A 237 7.27 -9.69 17.54
CA VAL A 237 6.23 -8.65 17.63
C VAL A 237 5.96 -8.08 16.24
N VAL A 238 6.99 -7.67 15.49
CA VAL A 238 6.83 -7.13 14.15
C VAL A 238 6.18 -8.16 13.22
N THR A 239 6.63 -9.44 13.25
CA THR A 239 6.06 -10.53 12.44
C THR A 239 4.56 -10.69 12.68
N ILE A 240 4.15 -10.77 13.94
CA ILE A 240 2.74 -10.95 14.31
C ILE A 240 1.91 -9.75 13.84
N PHE A 241 2.41 -8.52 14.04
CA PHE A 241 1.67 -7.33 13.62
C PHE A 241 1.61 -7.16 12.10
N MET A 242 2.66 -7.54 11.35
CA MET A 242 2.56 -7.60 9.89
C MET A 242 1.41 -8.53 9.47
N ILE A 243 1.34 -9.74 10.03
CA ILE A 243 0.25 -10.68 9.74
C ILE A 243 -1.11 -10.07 10.12
N LEU A 244 -1.22 -9.44 11.29
CA LEU A 244 -2.47 -8.81 11.75
C LEU A 244 -2.92 -7.67 10.81
N PHE A 245 -2.03 -6.78 10.39
CA PHE A 245 -2.39 -5.71 9.44
C PHE A 245 -2.71 -6.24 8.04
N GLY A 246 -2.23 -7.43 7.67
CA GLY A 246 -2.59 -8.12 6.42
C GLY A 246 -3.95 -8.83 6.45
N VAL A 247 -4.60 -8.99 7.60
CA VAL A 247 -5.94 -9.57 7.73
C VAL A 247 -7.01 -8.58 7.29
N ASN A 248 -8.10 -9.08 6.69
CA ASN A 248 -9.27 -8.28 6.36
C ASN A 248 -9.84 -7.58 7.60
N PHE A 249 -9.91 -6.25 7.59
CA PHE A 249 -10.37 -5.45 8.74
C PHE A 249 -11.82 -5.71 9.12
N ASN A 250 -12.64 -6.27 8.22
CA ASN A 250 -13.98 -6.74 8.56
C ASN A 250 -13.96 -7.90 9.57
N ALA A 251 -12.92 -8.72 9.60
CA ALA A 251 -12.77 -9.75 10.62
C ALA A 251 -12.66 -9.15 12.02
N TYR A 252 -11.89 -8.06 12.18
CA TYR A 252 -11.78 -7.34 13.46
C TYR A 252 -13.12 -6.71 13.87
N TYR A 253 -13.87 -6.15 12.91
CA TYR A 253 -15.23 -5.67 13.17
C TYR A 253 -16.09 -6.78 13.75
N LEU A 254 -16.09 -7.98 13.15
CA LEU A 254 -16.85 -9.12 13.64
C LEU A 254 -16.39 -9.58 15.04
N ILE A 255 -15.08 -9.54 15.31
CA ILE A 255 -14.50 -9.87 16.62
C ILE A 255 -15.00 -8.89 17.69
N LEU A 256 -14.98 -7.56 17.41
CA LEU A 256 -15.49 -6.54 18.33
C LEU A 256 -16.96 -6.72 18.67
N TYR A 257 -17.78 -7.22 17.71
CA TYR A 257 -19.18 -7.57 17.93
C TYR A 257 -19.40 -8.99 18.46
N LYS A 258 -18.35 -9.64 19.01
CA LYS A 258 -18.37 -10.99 19.61
C LYS A 258 -18.81 -12.10 18.63
N LYS A 259 -18.72 -11.87 17.32
CA LYS A 259 -19.04 -12.85 16.27
C LYS A 259 -17.80 -13.63 15.83
N PHE A 260 -17.08 -14.21 16.78
CA PHE A 260 -15.80 -14.90 16.54
C PHE A 260 -15.91 -16.01 15.48
N LYS A 261 -16.95 -16.87 15.56
CA LYS A 261 -17.16 -17.95 14.57
C LYS A 261 -17.25 -17.42 13.14
N SER A 262 -17.92 -16.28 12.94
CA SER A 262 -18.06 -15.68 11.62
C SER A 262 -16.76 -15.05 11.12
N ALA A 263 -15.96 -14.45 12.01
CA ALA A 263 -14.66 -13.87 11.66
C ALA A 263 -13.68 -14.96 11.17
N PHE A 264 -13.54 -16.04 11.93
CA PHE A 264 -12.66 -17.16 11.58
C PHE A 264 -13.25 -18.09 10.49
N ALA A 265 -14.54 -17.98 10.18
CA ALA A 265 -15.17 -18.74 9.10
C ALA A 265 -14.90 -18.12 7.71
N MET A 266 -14.44 -16.86 7.62
CA MET A 266 -14.14 -16.20 6.34
C MET A 266 -13.13 -17.01 5.53
N GLU A 267 -13.49 -17.40 4.31
CA GLU A 267 -12.64 -18.22 3.44
C GLU A 267 -11.31 -17.54 3.11
N GLU A 268 -11.35 -16.22 2.92
CA GLU A 268 -10.14 -15.42 2.63
C GLU A 268 -9.14 -15.46 3.78
N VAL A 269 -9.61 -15.27 5.03
CA VAL A 269 -8.75 -15.28 6.23
C VAL A 269 -8.14 -16.66 6.44
N LYS A 270 -8.92 -17.73 6.24
CA LYS A 270 -8.41 -19.11 6.31
C LYS A 270 -7.34 -19.36 5.25
N ALA A 271 -7.61 -19.03 4.01
CA ALA A 271 -6.66 -19.24 2.91
C ALA A 271 -5.37 -18.44 3.14
N TYR A 272 -5.46 -17.19 3.58
CA TYR A 272 -4.32 -16.34 3.92
C TYR A 272 -3.44 -17.00 5.00
N LEU A 273 -4.02 -17.44 6.11
CA LEU A 273 -3.26 -18.10 7.18
C LEU A 273 -2.66 -19.44 6.72
N ILE A 274 -3.38 -20.24 5.93
CA ILE A 274 -2.86 -21.49 5.38
C ILE A 274 -1.66 -21.21 4.46
N ILE A 275 -1.75 -20.22 3.57
CA ILE A 275 -0.63 -19.85 2.68
C ILE A 275 0.59 -19.47 3.50
N ILE A 276 0.43 -18.65 4.56
CA ILE A 276 1.53 -18.26 5.44
C ILE A 276 2.15 -19.50 6.08
N ILE A 277 1.36 -20.35 6.74
CA ILE A 277 1.86 -21.53 7.45
C ILE A 277 2.61 -22.46 6.50
N VAL A 278 2.01 -22.80 5.36
CA VAL A 278 2.64 -23.69 4.36
C VAL A 278 3.95 -23.08 3.85
N SER A 279 3.98 -21.79 3.52
CA SER A 279 5.19 -21.13 3.04
C SER A 279 6.28 -21.09 4.10
N VAL A 280 5.94 -20.81 5.36
CA VAL A 280 6.88 -20.81 6.48
C VAL A 280 7.48 -22.21 6.67
N VAL A 281 6.65 -23.25 6.66
CA VAL A 281 7.13 -24.63 6.81
C VAL A 281 8.06 -25.04 5.67
N CYS A 282 7.68 -24.74 4.42
CA CYS A 282 8.51 -25.07 3.25
C CYS A 282 9.87 -24.35 3.29
N ILE A 283 9.87 -23.04 3.58
CA ILE A 283 11.11 -22.26 3.67
C ILE A 283 11.95 -22.71 4.86
N PHE A 284 11.34 -22.93 6.02
CA PHE A 284 12.04 -23.40 7.23
C PHE A 284 12.89 -24.66 6.95
N PHE A 285 12.28 -25.71 6.37
CA PHE A 285 13.03 -26.93 6.05
C PHE A 285 14.12 -26.69 4.99
N ASN A 286 13.89 -25.77 4.07
CA ASN A 286 14.84 -25.49 3.00
C ASN A 286 16.08 -24.71 3.50
N ILE A 287 15.92 -23.79 4.48
CA ILE A 287 17.03 -22.97 5.01
C ILE A 287 17.62 -23.52 6.32
N LEU A 288 17.06 -24.59 6.88
CA LEU A 288 17.47 -25.14 8.19
C LEU A 288 18.97 -25.45 8.26
N LYS A 289 19.54 -25.98 7.18
CA LYS A 289 20.97 -26.30 7.10
C LYS A 289 21.89 -25.09 6.96
N MET A 290 21.37 -23.97 6.52
CA MET A 290 22.13 -22.71 6.34
C MET A 290 22.08 -21.82 7.58
N SER A 291 21.08 -22.02 8.44
CA SER A 291 20.86 -21.20 9.62
C SER A 291 21.72 -21.65 10.79
N THR A 292 22.11 -20.70 11.64
CA THR A 292 22.93 -20.98 12.84
C THR A 292 22.18 -21.79 13.89
N SER A 293 20.85 -21.74 13.90
CA SER A 293 19.99 -22.54 14.80
C SER A 293 18.58 -22.71 14.21
N ALA A 294 17.86 -23.74 14.65
CA ALA A 294 16.46 -23.94 14.25
C ALA A 294 15.55 -22.78 14.68
N VAL A 295 15.86 -22.11 15.80
CA VAL A 295 15.12 -20.92 16.26
C VAL A 295 15.30 -19.75 15.29
N ASN A 296 16.51 -19.52 14.79
CA ASN A 296 16.76 -18.49 13.80
C ASN A 296 16.09 -18.85 12.46
N ALA A 297 16.19 -20.12 12.03
CA ALA A 297 15.55 -20.59 10.81
C ALA A 297 14.03 -20.34 10.81
N ILE A 298 13.33 -20.71 11.89
CA ILE A 298 11.87 -20.48 11.99
C ILE A 298 11.53 -19.00 12.09
N THR A 299 12.33 -18.21 12.80
CA THR A 299 12.11 -16.76 12.94
C THR A 299 12.28 -16.05 11.61
N ASP A 300 13.38 -16.32 10.89
CA ASP A 300 13.65 -15.68 9.61
C ASP A 300 12.64 -16.13 8.54
N SER A 301 12.27 -17.42 8.52
CA SER A 301 11.22 -17.93 7.62
C SER A 301 9.88 -17.26 7.89
N ALA A 302 9.44 -17.20 9.16
CA ALA A 302 8.17 -16.57 9.53
C ALA A 302 8.17 -15.06 9.24
N PHE A 303 9.28 -14.38 9.55
CA PHE A 303 9.43 -12.96 9.32
C PHE A 303 9.37 -12.63 7.82
N GLN A 304 10.17 -13.32 7.00
CA GLN A 304 10.23 -13.02 5.56
C GLN A 304 8.93 -13.38 4.85
N VAL A 305 8.29 -14.51 5.20
CA VAL A 305 6.98 -14.87 4.65
C VAL A 305 5.93 -13.81 5.04
N ALA A 306 5.88 -13.41 6.32
CA ALA A 306 4.97 -12.37 6.77
C ALA A 306 5.24 -11.05 6.04
N SER A 307 6.50 -10.63 5.97
CA SER A 307 6.92 -9.39 5.32
C SER A 307 6.52 -9.33 3.83
N ILE A 308 6.73 -10.40 3.10
CA ILE A 308 6.48 -10.43 1.66
C ILE A 308 4.99 -10.58 1.33
N ILE A 309 4.27 -11.51 1.99
CA ILE A 309 2.84 -11.71 1.68
C ILE A 309 1.98 -10.52 2.11
N THR A 310 2.36 -9.83 3.18
CA THR A 310 1.67 -8.60 3.61
C THR A 310 2.13 -7.37 2.83
N THR A 311 3.09 -7.55 1.93
CA THR A 311 3.72 -6.48 1.17
C THR A 311 4.37 -5.40 2.05
N THR A 312 4.87 -5.79 3.23
CA THR A 312 5.53 -4.85 4.15
C THR A 312 6.96 -4.55 3.72
N GLY A 313 7.78 -5.56 3.37
CA GLY A 313 9.12 -5.35 2.86
C GLY A 313 10.24 -5.22 3.90
N PHE A 314 9.98 -5.30 5.21
CA PHE A 314 11.04 -5.41 6.22
C PHE A 314 11.83 -6.71 6.06
N PHE A 315 13.09 -6.71 6.50
CA PHE A 315 13.92 -7.91 6.46
C PHE A 315 14.73 -8.10 7.75
N THR A 316 15.04 -9.37 8.05
CA THR A 316 15.93 -9.79 9.15
C THR A 316 17.20 -10.43 8.65
N THR A 317 17.23 -10.84 7.40
CA THR A 317 18.35 -11.49 6.73
C THR A 317 18.32 -11.23 5.23
N ASP A 318 19.45 -11.37 4.55
CA ASP A 318 19.52 -11.30 3.10
C ASP A 318 19.02 -12.60 2.46
N PHE A 319 17.77 -12.60 2.03
CA PHE A 319 17.17 -13.74 1.36
C PHE A 319 17.65 -13.95 -0.09
N ASN A 320 18.47 -13.03 -0.66
CA ASN A 320 19.19 -13.30 -1.91
C ASN A 320 20.11 -14.51 -1.81
N LEU A 321 20.61 -14.78 -0.61
CA LEU A 321 21.51 -15.92 -0.34
C LEU A 321 20.75 -17.24 -0.11
N TRP A 322 19.42 -17.19 -0.05
CA TRP A 322 18.61 -18.39 0.19
C TRP A 322 18.55 -19.31 -1.05
N PRO A 323 18.24 -20.61 -0.86
CA PRO A 323 18.05 -21.54 -1.97
C PRO A 323 16.96 -21.07 -2.93
N GLU A 324 17.08 -21.43 -4.21
CA GLU A 324 16.18 -20.99 -5.27
C GLU A 324 14.70 -21.28 -5.00
N ALA A 325 14.40 -22.46 -4.38
CA ALA A 325 13.03 -22.80 -4.01
C ALA A 325 12.42 -21.78 -3.02
N SER A 326 13.20 -21.36 -2.00
CA SER A 326 12.76 -20.34 -1.04
C SER A 326 12.55 -18.98 -1.69
N LYS A 327 13.46 -18.54 -2.56
CA LYS A 327 13.32 -17.30 -3.34
C LYS A 327 12.09 -17.33 -4.25
N THR A 328 11.84 -18.47 -4.90
CA THR A 328 10.67 -18.66 -5.77
C THR A 328 9.37 -18.55 -4.98
N ILE A 329 9.31 -19.18 -3.78
CA ILE A 329 8.14 -19.05 -2.89
C ILE A 329 7.92 -17.58 -2.53
N LEU A 330 8.96 -16.83 -2.14
CA LEU A 330 8.84 -15.40 -1.83
C LEU A 330 8.33 -14.60 -3.03
N VAL A 331 8.85 -14.83 -4.24
CA VAL A 331 8.36 -14.17 -5.46
C VAL A 331 6.88 -14.46 -5.72
N ILE A 332 6.44 -15.71 -5.56
CA ILE A 332 5.02 -16.06 -5.69
C ILE A 332 4.17 -15.31 -4.67
N LEU A 333 4.64 -15.20 -3.42
CA LEU A 333 3.94 -14.47 -2.36
C LEU A 333 3.82 -12.96 -2.65
N MET A 334 4.79 -12.34 -3.37
CA MET A 334 4.67 -10.94 -3.81
C MET A 334 3.41 -10.70 -4.64
N PHE A 335 3.07 -11.64 -5.53
CA PHE A 335 1.87 -11.52 -6.38
C PHE A 335 0.58 -11.83 -5.61
N ILE A 336 0.59 -12.80 -4.69
CA ILE A 336 -0.61 -13.18 -3.95
C ILE A 336 -1.09 -12.02 -3.09
N GLY A 337 -0.20 -11.41 -2.32
CA GLY A 337 -0.51 -10.28 -1.45
C GLY A 337 -1.35 -10.65 -0.22
N ALA A 338 -1.89 -9.63 0.44
CA ALA A 338 -2.69 -9.76 1.67
C ALA A 338 -4.19 -9.91 1.39
N CYS A 339 -5.02 -9.90 2.45
CA CYS A 339 -6.48 -9.94 2.31
C CYS A 339 -7.04 -8.65 1.71
N ALA A 340 -8.16 -8.73 0.99
CA ALA A 340 -8.93 -7.56 0.59
C ALA A 340 -9.44 -6.80 1.83
N GLY A 341 -9.40 -5.46 1.77
CA GLY A 341 -9.78 -4.64 2.93
C GLY A 341 -8.80 -4.74 4.11
N SER A 342 -7.53 -5.05 3.85
CA SER A 342 -6.36 -4.87 4.70
C SER A 342 -5.52 -3.69 4.21
N THR A 343 -4.44 -3.37 4.90
CA THR A 343 -3.47 -2.34 4.46
C THR A 343 -2.52 -2.83 3.37
N GLY A 344 -2.35 -4.15 3.21
CA GLY A 344 -1.40 -4.75 2.27
C GLY A 344 -1.72 -4.50 0.80
N GLY A 345 -0.70 -4.56 -0.05
CA GLY A 345 -0.76 -4.49 -1.51
C GLY A 345 -1.02 -5.84 -2.19
N GLY A 346 -0.55 -6.00 -3.43
CA GLY A 346 -0.69 -7.21 -4.24
C GLY A 346 -2.08 -7.44 -4.82
N ILE A 347 -2.28 -8.55 -5.51
CA ILE A 347 -3.54 -8.89 -6.21
C ILE A 347 -4.68 -9.20 -5.26
N LYS A 348 -4.41 -9.60 -4.03
CA LYS A 348 -5.32 -10.01 -2.95
C LYS A 348 -5.73 -11.48 -2.99
N VAL A 349 -5.67 -12.10 -1.82
CA VAL A 349 -6.04 -13.53 -1.63
C VAL A 349 -7.45 -13.84 -2.13
N SER A 350 -8.43 -12.97 -1.90
CA SER A 350 -9.81 -13.18 -2.36
C SER A 350 -9.94 -13.34 -3.87
N ARG A 351 -9.16 -12.57 -4.66
CA ARG A 351 -9.16 -12.70 -6.12
C ARG A 351 -8.57 -14.04 -6.56
N PHE A 352 -7.48 -14.50 -5.94
CA PHE A 352 -6.92 -15.82 -6.21
C PHE A 352 -7.90 -16.95 -5.90
N ILE A 353 -8.62 -16.87 -4.77
CA ILE A 353 -9.66 -17.86 -4.44
C ILE A 353 -10.73 -17.91 -5.52
N ILE A 354 -11.21 -16.76 -5.98
CA ILE A 354 -12.24 -16.69 -7.02
C ILE A 354 -11.72 -17.21 -8.36
N LEU A 355 -10.47 -16.89 -8.73
CA LEU A 355 -9.84 -17.40 -9.96
C LEU A 355 -9.71 -18.92 -9.92
N ILE A 356 -9.23 -19.50 -8.80
CA ILE A 356 -9.12 -20.96 -8.64
C ILE A 356 -10.52 -21.63 -8.71
N LYS A 357 -11.54 -21.03 -8.06
CA LYS A 357 -12.90 -21.52 -8.13
C LYS A 357 -13.50 -21.38 -9.54
N SER A 358 -13.12 -20.34 -10.29
CA SER A 358 -13.50 -20.15 -11.68
C SER A 358 -12.90 -21.23 -12.58
N LEU A 359 -11.63 -21.55 -12.37
CA LEU A 359 -10.96 -22.66 -13.09
C LEU A 359 -11.66 -23.99 -12.81
N GLY A 360 -11.97 -24.29 -11.54
CA GLY A 360 -12.73 -25.51 -11.20
C GLY A 360 -14.13 -25.55 -11.82
N LYS A 361 -14.85 -24.43 -11.84
CA LYS A 361 -16.16 -24.33 -12.52
C LYS A 361 -16.03 -24.61 -14.02
N GLU A 362 -15.02 -24.03 -14.66
CA GLU A 362 -14.80 -24.21 -16.11
C GLU A 362 -14.45 -25.66 -16.43
N THR A 363 -13.56 -26.29 -15.66
CA THR A 363 -13.24 -27.71 -15.78
C THR A 363 -14.47 -28.60 -15.63
N ASP A 364 -15.33 -28.31 -14.63
CA ASP A 364 -16.58 -29.05 -14.43
C ASP A 364 -17.55 -28.90 -15.64
N SER A 365 -17.56 -27.73 -16.31
CA SER A 365 -18.40 -27.50 -17.47
C SER A 365 -17.97 -28.30 -18.71
N TYR A 366 -16.67 -28.60 -18.84
CA TYR A 366 -16.17 -29.51 -19.88
C TYR A 366 -16.61 -30.96 -19.64
N ILE A 367 -16.68 -31.39 -18.37
CA ILE A 367 -17.09 -32.75 -18.01
C ILE A 367 -18.62 -32.88 -18.07
N HIS A 368 -19.32 -31.85 -17.60
CA HIS A 368 -20.78 -31.80 -17.52
C HIS A 368 -21.35 -30.53 -18.15
N PRO A 369 -21.51 -30.44 -19.48
CA PRO A 369 -21.87 -29.21 -20.19
C PRO A 369 -23.20 -28.56 -19.78
N LYS A 370 -24.11 -29.33 -19.18
CA LYS A 370 -25.44 -28.84 -18.72
C LYS A 370 -25.43 -28.36 -17.26
N ILE A 371 -24.29 -28.41 -16.55
CA ILE A 371 -24.25 -28.03 -15.13
C ILE A 371 -24.25 -26.50 -14.98
N ILE A 372 -25.15 -25.99 -14.16
CA ILE A 372 -25.16 -24.56 -13.80
C ILE A 372 -24.55 -24.42 -12.40
N LYS A 373 -23.22 -24.24 -12.33
CA LYS A 373 -22.50 -24.04 -11.08
C LYS A 373 -22.24 -22.57 -10.83
N LYS A 374 -22.72 -22.05 -9.69
CA LYS A 374 -22.40 -20.69 -9.24
C LYS A 374 -21.17 -20.70 -8.34
N ILE A 375 -20.22 -19.81 -8.58
CA ILE A 375 -19.07 -19.59 -7.68
C ILE A 375 -19.62 -19.00 -6.39
N LYS A 376 -19.17 -19.53 -5.24
CA LYS A 376 -19.55 -19.05 -3.91
C LYS A 376 -18.33 -18.57 -3.15
N MET A 377 -18.48 -17.50 -2.36
CA MET A 377 -17.50 -17.01 -1.40
C MET A 377 -18.21 -16.79 -0.06
N ASP A 378 -17.69 -17.32 1.02
CA ASP A 378 -18.32 -17.34 2.35
C ASP A 378 -19.76 -17.88 2.32
N GLY A 379 -20.01 -18.92 1.51
CA GLY A 379 -21.32 -19.55 1.32
C GLY A 379 -22.31 -18.75 0.44
N LYS A 380 -21.97 -17.53 0.00
CA LYS A 380 -22.82 -16.67 -0.83
C LYS A 380 -22.41 -16.76 -2.31
N PRO A 381 -23.36 -16.75 -3.25
CA PRO A 381 -23.03 -16.71 -4.67
C PRO A 381 -22.35 -15.38 -5.03
N VAL A 382 -21.28 -15.48 -5.81
CA VAL A 382 -20.58 -14.32 -6.39
C VAL A 382 -21.29 -13.91 -7.68
N GLU A 383 -21.58 -12.62 -7.82
CA GLU A 383 -22.21 -12.07 -9.02
C GLU A 383 -21.29 -12.25 -10.25
N HIS A 384 -21.86 -12.49 -11.41
CA HIS A 384 -21.11 -12.71 -12.65
C HIS A 384 -20.26 -11.49 -13.02
N GLU A 385 -20.74 -10.29 -12.74
CA GLU A 385 -20.01 -9.03 -12.98
C GLU A 385 -18.73 -8.94 -12.14
N VAL A 386 -18.75 -9.41 -10.89
CA VAL A 386 -17.58 -9.45 -10.02
C VAL A 386 -16.53 -10.41 -10.57
N VAL A 387 -16.94 -11.62 -11.02
CA VAL A 387 -16.01 -12.59 -11.63
C VAL A 387 -15.39 -12.01 -12.91
N ARG A 388 -16.20 -11.38 -13.77
CA ARG A 388 -15.71 -10.72 -14.99
C ARG A 388 -14.72 -9.59 -14.63
N SER A 389 -15.03 -8.78 -13.66
CA SER A 389 -14.15 -7.69 -13.21
C SER A 389 -12.79 -8.19 -12.72
N ILE A 390 -12.77 -9.32 -11.99
CA ILE A 390 -11.52 -9.95 -11.52
C ILE A 390 -10.69 -10.46 -12.70
N ASN A 391 -11.31 -11.11 -13.70
CA ASN A 391 -10.60 -11.59 -14.88
C ASN A 391 -10.01 -10.43 -15.69
N VAL A 392 -10.77 -9.35 -15.89
CA VAL A 392 -10.28 -8.15 -16.59
C VAL A 392 -9.16 -7.47 -15.79
N TYR A 393 -9.28 -7.38 -14.46
CA TYR A 393 -8.21 -6.87 -13.60
C TYR A 393 -6.92 -7.67 -13.77
N PHE A 394 -7.01 -9.01 -13.74
CA PHE A 394 -5.85 -9.87 -13.86
C PHE A 394 -5.18 -9.75 -15.23
N LEU A 395 -5.97 -9.69 -16.31
CA LEU A 395 -5.45 -9.47 -17.66
C LEU A 395 -4.75 -8.11 -17.77
N THR A 396 -5.37 -7.04 -17.24
CA THR A 396 -4.79 -5.68 -17.24
C THR A 396 -3.49 -5.64 -16.44
N PHE A 397 -3.47 -6.33 -15.27
CA PHE A 397 -2.28 -6.45 -14.45
C PHE A 397 -1.12 -7.10 -15.22
N ILE A 398 -1.37 -8.23 -15.91
CA ILE A 398 -0.34 -8.91 -16.71
C ILE A 398 0.18 -8.00 -17.83
N ILE A 399 -0.70 -7.28 -18.52
CA ILE A 399 -0.30 -6.37 -19.61
C ILE A 399 0.62 -5.26 -19.05
N ILE A 400 0.22 -4.57 -17.97
CA ILE A 400 1.03 -3.51 -17.37
C ILE A 400 2.36 -4.09 -16.89
N PHE A 401 2.34 -5.19 -16.15
CA PHE A 401 3.54 -5.87 -15.67
C PHE A 401 4.53 -6.19 -16.81
N THR A 402 4.03 -6.78 -17.89
CA THR A 402 4.87 -7.13 -19.04
C THR A 402 5.46 -5.90 -19.71
N VAL A 403 4.67 -4.84 -19.91
CA VAL A 403 5.14 -3.60 -20.52
C VAL A 403 6.18 -2.93 -19.61
N SER A 404 5.95 -2.88 -18.29
CA SER A 404 6.90 -2.31 -17.33
C SER A 404 8.21 -3.09 -17.29
N VAL A 405 8.17 -4.44 -17.30
CA VAL A 405 9.39 -5.27 -17.39
C VAL A 405 10.15 -4.99 -18.68
N LEU A 406 9.49 -4.85 -19.83
CA LEU A 406 10.13 -4.51 -21.09
C LEU A 406 10.81 -3.14 -21.04
N LEU A 407 10.13 -2.12 -20.48
CA LEU A 407 10.70 -0.77 -20.36
C LEU A 407 11.89 -0.73 -19.40
N VAL A 408 11.80 -1.41 -18.26
CA VAL A 408 12.90 -1.47 -17.27
C VAL A 408 14.07 -2.30 -17.83
N SER A 409 13.83 -3.29 -18.68
CA SER A 409 14.89 -4.10 -19.28
C SER A 409 15.82 -3.32 -20.23
N LEU A 410 15.41 -2.11 -20.67
CA LEU A 410 16.29 -1.21 -21.44
C LEU A 410 17.53 -0.76 -20.65
N GLU A 411 17.55 -0.95 -19.34
CA GLU A 411 18.71 -0.70 -18.46
C GLU A 411 19.85 -1.71 -18.63
N ASN A 412 19.65 -2.81 -19.36
CA ASN A 412 20.62 -3.90 -19.51
C ASN A 412 21.12 -4.51 -18.18
N LYS A 413 20.25 -4.49 -17.14
CA LYS A 413 20.49 -5.25 -15.90
C LYS A 413 20.05 -6.71 -16.12
N ASP A 414 20.46 -7.60 -15.20
CA ASP A 414 20.04 -9.01 -15.25
C ASP A 414 18.51 -9.17 -15.16
N PHE A 415 18.00 -10.23 -15.76
CA PHE A 415 16.56 -10.49 -15.85
C PHE A 415 15.91 -10.55 -14.45
N THR A 416 16.56 -11.20 -13.48
CA THR A 416 16.05 -11.31 -12.11
C THR A 416 15.85 -9.94 -11.48
N THR A 417 16.83 -9.02 -11.64
CA THR A 417 16.72 -7.63 -11.17
C THR A 417 15.53 -6.92 -11.81
N ASN A 418 15.44 -6.94 -13.15
CA ASN A 418 14.39 -6.21 -13.86
C ASN A 418 12.99 -6.77 -13.54
N PHE A 419 12.84 -8.09 -13.56
CA PHE A 419 11.58 -8.78 -13.26
C PHE A 419 11.11 -8.51 -11.83
N THR A 420 12.00 -8.67 -10.85
CA THR A 420 11.63 -8.51 -9.44
C THR A 420 11.53 -7.05 -9.02
N ALA A 421 12.21 -6.12 -9.67
CA ALA A 421 12.00 -4.69 -9.46
C ALA A 421 10.57 -4.27 -9.83
N VAL A 422 10.09 -4.70 -11.00
CA VAL A 422 8.70 -4.44 -11.41
C VAL A 422 7.72 -5.22 -10.53
N ALA A 423 8.00 -6.49 -10.19
CA ALA A 423 7.15 -7.27 -9.29
C ALA A 423 7.00 -6.61 -7.92
N ALA A 424 8.10 -6.11 -7.35
CA ALA A 424 8.10 -5.42 -6.06
C ALA A 424 7.34 -4.09 -6.11
N THR A 425 7.46 -3.32 -7.20
CA THR A 425 6.83 -2.00 -7.31
C THR A 425 5.35 -2.08 -7.61
N ILE A 426 4.90 -2.93 -8.56
CA ILE A 426 3.47 -3.04 -8.92
C ILE A 426 2.65 -3.73 -7.82
N ASN A 427 3.27 -4.59 -7.02
CA ASN A 427 2.61 -5.23 -5.87
C ASN A 427 2.82 -4.47 -4.55
N ASN A 428 3.56 -3.35 -4.56
CA ASN A 428 3.85 -2.52 -3.39
C ASN A 428 4.54 -3.32 -2.26
N VAL A 429 5.59 -4.09 -2.58
CA VAL A 429 6.30 -4.97 -1.63
C VAL A 429 7.61 -4.35 -1.10
N GLY A 430 8.30 -3.57 -1.95
CA GLY A 430 9.60 -2.96 -1.65
C GLY A 430 10.79 -3.75 -2.19
N PRO A 431 11.35 -4.69 -1.44
CA PRO A 431 12.52 -5.44 -1.92
C PRO A 431 12.15 -6.48 -2.98
N GLY A 432 13.02 -6.65 -3.97
CA GLY A 432 13.00 -7.73 -4.94
C GLY A 432 14.12 -8.74 -4.70
N LEU A 433 14.79 -9.16 -5.77
CA LEU A 433 15.95 -10.06 -5.76
C LEU A 433 17.12 -9.43 -6.55
N SER A 434 18.32 -10.03 -6.42
CA SER A 434 19.54 -9.56 -7.06
C SER A 434 19.86 -8.10 -6.67
N LYS A 435 20.02 -7.16 -7.61
CA LYS A 435 20.40 -5.77 -7.36
C LYS A 435 19.31 -4.90 -6.72
N VAL A 436 18.12 -5.42 -6.53
CA VAL A 436 17.01 -4.81 -5.79
C VAL A 436 16.59 -5.65 -4.59
N GLY A 437 17.49 -6.52 -4.13
CA GLY A 437 17.29 -7.37 -2.96
C GLY A 437 17.17 -6.57 -1.65
N PRO A 438 17.01 -7.27 -0.51
CA PRO A 438 16.69 -6.63 0.77
C PRO A 438 17.76 -5.65 1.27
N ILE A 439 19.03 -5.90 0.97
CA ILE A 439 20.15 -5.02 1.35
C ILE A 439 20.57 -4.04 0.22
N CYS A 440 19.84 -4.03 -0.89
CA CYS A 440 20.08 -3.19 -2.05
C CYS A 440 19.00 -2.10 -2.17
N ASN A 441 19.19 -1.19 -3.15
CA ASN A 441 18.25 -0.10 -3.38
C ASN A 441 18.00 0.13 -4.88
N PHE A 442 17.08 1.06 -5.20
CA PHE A 442 16.69 1.41 -6.55
C PHE A 442 17.44 2.63 -7.10
N GLY A 443 18.43 3.16 -6.36
CA GLY A 443 19.19 4.36 -6.73
C GLY A 443 19.89 4.25 -8.08
N GLY A 444 20.42 3.05 -8.40
CA GLY A 444 21.17 2.76 -9.63
C GLY A 444 20.34 2.60 -10.91
N PHE A 445 19.01 2.90 -10.90
CA PHE A 445 18.19 2.93 -12.11
C PHE A 445 18.14 4.33 -12.74
N SER A 446 17.95 4.39 -14.07
CA SER A 446 17.76 5.66 -14.79
C SER A 446 16.47 6.35 -14.40
N ALA A 447 16.34 7.63 -14.77
CA ALA A 447 15.10 8.39 -14.55
C ALA A 447 13.89 7.74 -15.24
N LEU A 448 14.06 7.19 -16.45
CA LEU A 448 12.98 6.51 -17.17
C LEU A 448 12.45 5.31 -16.38
N SER A 449 13.33 4.41 -15.95
CA SER A 449 12.93 3.23 -15.17
C SER A 449 12.31 3.62 -13.83
N LYS A 450 12.81 4.68 -13.18
CA LYS A 450 12.20 5.21 -11.96
C LYS A 450 10.78 5.72 -12.20
N TYR A 451 10.51 6.44 -13.30
CA TYR A 451 9.14 6.88 -13.63
C TYR A 451 8.22 5.71 -13.96
N VAL A 452 8.69 4.66 -14.64
CA VAL A 452 7.90 3.43 -14.88
C VAL A 452 7.55 2.78 -13.54
N MET A 453 8.52 2.60 -12.65
CA MET A 453 8.28 2.01 -11.33
C MET A 453 7.39 2.88 -10.44
N MET A 454 7.49 4.22 -10.51
CA MET A 454 6.56 5.13 -9.82
C MET A 454 5.12 4.97 -10.33
N PHE A 455 4.94 4.81 -11.65
CA PHE A 455 3.64 4.49 -12.21
C PHE A 455 3.12 3.14 -11.69
N ASP A 456 3.97 2.10 -11.65
CA ASP A 456 3.61 0.78 -11.14
C ASP A 456 3.17 0.84 -9.66
N MET A 457 3.91 1.57 -8.81
CA MET A 457 3.55 1.76 -7.40
C MET A 457 2.17 2.41 -7.23
N LEU A 458 1.90 3.46 -7.99
CA LEU A 458 0.59 4.14 -7.98
C LEU A 458 -0.52 3.24 -8.53
N ALA A 459 -0.24 2.53 -9.64
CA ALA A 459 -1.19 1.61 -10.26
C ALA A 459 -1.54 0.45 -9.34
N GLY A 460 -0.56 -0.15 -8.69
CA GLY A 460 -0.75 -1.22 -7.70
C GLY A 460 -1.59 -0.76 -6.52
N ARG A 461 -1.26 0.39 -5.93
CA ARG A 461 -1.98 0.94 -4.78
C ARG A 461 -3.41 1.32 -5.09
N LEU A 462 -3.66 1.91 -6.25
CA LEU A 462 -4.98 2.35 -6.72
C LEU A 462 -5.77 1.24 -7.43
N GLU A 463 -5.27 0.01 -7.41
CA GLU A 463 -5.88 -1.15 -8.06
C GLU A 463 -6.16 -0.94 -9.56
N LEU A 464 -5.21 -0.34 -10.27
CA LEU A 464 -5.07 -0.12 -11.71
C LEU A 464 -6.08 0.89 -12.30
N PHE A 465 -7.39 0.60 -12.24
CA PHE A 465 -8.41 1.35 -13.01
C PHE A 465 -8.53 2.82 -12.63
N PRO A 466 -8.49 3.24 -11.36
CA PRO A 466 -8.53 4.67 -11.01
C PRO A 466 -7.39 5.49 -11.60
N LEU A 467 -6.21 4.89 -11.76
CA LEU A 467 -5.08 5.55 -12.43
C LEU A 467 -5.24 5.52 -13.95
N LEU A 468 -5.61 4.38 -14.52
CA LEU A 468 -5.75 4.22 -15.97
C LEU A 468 -6.82 5.13 -16.58
N ILE A 469 -7.87 5.45 -15.83
CA ILE A 469 -8.94 6.33 -16.29
C ILE A 469 -8.42 7.73 -16.63
N LEU A 470 -7.33 8.19 -16.00
CA LEU A 470 -6.72 9.50 -16.31
C LEU A 470 -6.19 9.57 -17.75
N PHE A 471 -5.78 8.43 -18.31
CA PHE A 471 -5.26 8.34 -19.68
C PHE A 471 -6.34 8.10 -20.73
N HIS A 472 -7.62 7.96 -20.31
CA HIS A 472 -8.71 7.76 -21.25
C HIS A 472 -8.99 9.03 -22.06
N PRO A 473 -9.03 8.96 -23.43
CA PRO A 473 -9.17 10.15 -24.28
C PRO A 473 -10.37 11.04 -23.95
N ALA A 474 -11.50 10.44 -23.53
CA ALA A 474 -12.68 11.20 -23.14
C ALA A 474 -12.45 12.04 -21.88
N ILE A 475 -11.69 11.50 -20.89
CA ILE A 475 -11.34 12.21 -19.66
C ILE A 475 -10.37 13.35 -19.94
N ILE A 476 -9.34 13.07 -20.74
CA ILE A 476 -8.36 14.09 -21.18
C ILE A 476 -9.09 15.25 -21.87
N LYS A 477 -9.98 14.94 -22.82
CA LYS A 477 -10.81 15.96 -23.48
C LYS A 477 -11.66 16.76 -22.49
N GLU A 478 -12.29 16.12 -21.51
CA GLU A 478 -13.11 16.81 -20.50
C GLU A 478 -12.27 17.69 -19.56
N ILE A 479 -11.07 17.28 -19.16
CA ILE A 479 -10.15 18.07 -18.33
C ILE A 479 -9.74 19.34 -19.07
N PHE A 480 -9.40 19.25 -20.36
CA PHE A 480 -8.92 20.37 -21.16
C PHE A 480 -10.04 21.21 -21.81
N SER A 481 -11.26 20.69 -21.96
CA SER A 481 -12.39 21.39 -22.59
C SER A 481 -13.16 22.35 -21.66
N VAL A 482 -12.82 22.42 -20.39
CA VAL A 482 -13.49 23.28 -19.37
C VAL A 482 -13.41 24.78 -19.70
N LYS A 483 -12.58 25.21 -20.67
CA LYS A 483 -12.50 26.62 -21.09
C LYS A 483 -13.62 27.07 -22.04
N ARG A 484 -14.52 26.22 -22.52
CA ARG A 484 -15.48 26.61 -23.60
C ARG A 484 -16.94 26.78 -23.16
N LYS A 485 -17.34 26.48 -21.91
CA LYS A 485 -18.73 26.57 -21.42
C LYS A 485 -19.03 27.77 -20.50
N SER A 486 -18.18 28.78 -20.42
CA SER A 486 -18.46 30.02 -19.67
C SER A 486 -18.81 31.22 -20.53
N ARG A 487 -19.23 31.01 -21.77
CA ARG A 487 -19.77 32.06 -22.65
C ARG A 487 -20.93 31.51 -23.48
N VAL A 488 -22.09 31.36 -22.88
CA VAL A 488 -23.43 31.56 -23.46
C VAL A 488 -24.37 31.88 -22.32
#